data_44bb1c997a6fd35f898c72e8c9b01077
#
_entry.id   44bb1c997a6fd35f898c72e8c9b01077
#
_cell.length_a   1.000
_cell.length_b   1.000
_cell.length_c   1.000
_cell.angle_alpha   90.00
_cell.angle_beta   90.00
_cell.angle_gamma   90.00
#
_symmetry.space_group_name_H-M   'P 1'
#
loop_
_entity.id
_entity.type
_entity.pdbx_description
1 polymer ?
#
loop_
_entity_poly.entity_id
_entity_poly.type
_entity_poly.pdbx_seq_one_letter_code
_entity_poly.pdbx_strand_id
1 'polypeptide(L)'
;MPARMSPPAAPASTAPVARQVVLGGLLTALALMIPIFFRGTLQLTLGPYYTATLASHVPPMLAMTLGPGVAVMVGLGATVGFFLTLGPVVAARAFVHVPFAVLGAWALRRGWPLWAALLLALPVHAAGEGLVVWLASGTAIQAWLTAGGTAVHHLIDGALTLAVLRLLRRAGIRLAGTSS
;
A
#
# COMPACT_ATOMS: atom_id res chain seq x y z
N MET A 1 -24.32 8.48 -44.63
CA MET A 1 -24.02 7.32 -43.76
C MET A 1 -24.09 7.78 -42.32
N PRO A 2 -24.94 7.26 -41.46
CA PRO A 2 -24.94 7.63 -40.04
C PRO A 2 -23.73 7.00 -39.34
N ALA A 3 -22.99 7.82 -38.58
CA ALA A 3 -21.87 7.39 -37.77
C ALA A 3 -22.33 6.35 -36.75
N ARG A 4 -21.71 5.17 -36.75
CA ARG A 4 -21.93 4.15 -35.71
C ARG A 4 -21.36 4.69 -34.41
N MET A 5 -22.19 5.06 -33.46
CA MET A 5 -21.77 5.34 -32.08
C MET A 5 -21.23 4.04 -31.49
N SER A 6 -19.98 4.08 -31.06
CA SER A 6 -19.38 2.97 -30.32
C SER A 6 -20.16 2.76 -29.01
N PRO A 7 -20.46 1.52 -28.62
CA PRO A 7 -21.13 1.26 -27.36
C PRO A 7 -20.25 1.78 -26.19
N PRO A 8 -20.88 2.29 -25.12
CA PRO A 8 -20.14 2.73 -23.94
C PRO A 8 -19.32 1.57 -23.38
N ALA A 9 -18.08 1.86 -22.95
CA ALA A 9 -17.21 0.87 -22.36
C ALA A 9 -17.92 0.20 -21.18
N ALA A 10 -17.92 -1.14 -21.17
CA ALA A 10 -18.51 -1.90 -20.07
C ALA A 10 -17.87 -1.49 -18.74
N PRO A 11 -18.66 -1.30 -17.67
CA PRO A 11 -18.11 -0.97 -16.36
C PRO A 11 -17.12 -2.05 -15.94
N ALA A 12 -15.95 -1.63 -15.41
CA ALA A 12 -14.93 -2.55 -14.91
C ALA A 12 -15.57 -3.56 -13.95
N SER A 13 -15.49 -4.86 -14.26
CA SER A 13 -16.12 -5.92 -13.47
C SER A 13 -15.53 -5.90 -12.08
N THR A 14 -16.31 -5.53 -11.07
CA THR A 14 -15.96 -5.69 -9.67
C THR A 14 -15.83 -7.19 -9.39
N ALA A 15 -14.69 -7.61 -8.83
CA ALA A 15 -14.56 -9.01 -8.39
C ALA A 15 -15.70 -9.36 -7.42
N PRO A 16 -16.24 -10.59 -7.46
CA PRO A 16 -17.26 -11.02 -6.51
C PRO A 16 -16.84 -10.69 -5.08
N VAL A 17 -17.75 -10.21 -4.24
CA VAL A 17 -17.46 -9.77 -2.85
C VAL A 17 -16.69 -10.86 -2.07
N ALA A 18 -17.08 -12.12 -2.24
CA ALA A 18 -16.38 -13.25 -1.61
C ALA A 18 -14.89 -13.29 -1.96
N ARG A 19 -14.52 -13.06 -3.23
CA ARG A 19 -13.13 -13.01 -3.67
C ARG A 19 -12.37 -11.83 -3.06
N GLN A 20 -13.01 -10.66 -2.94
CA GLN A 20 -12.39 -9.49 -2.29
C GLN A 20 -12.13 -9.76 -0.81
N VAL A 21 -13.08 -10.40 -0.10
CA VAL A 21 -12.93 -10.76 1.31
C VAL A 21 -11.78 -11.76 1.51
N VAL A 22 -11.73 -12.81 0.70
CA VAL A 22 -10.66 -13.83 0.80
C VAL A 22 -9.29 -13.23 0.50
N LEU A 23 -9.12 -12.53 -0.62
CA LEU A 23 -7.85 -11.92 -0.99
C LEU A 23 -7.45 -10.81 -0.01
N GLY A 24 -8.40 -10.02 0.45
CA GLY A 24 -8.17 -9.01 1.47
C GLY A 24 -7.73 -9.62 2.80
N GLY A 25 -8.35 -10.71 3.23
CA GLY A 25 -7.96 -11.46 4.43
C GLY A 25 -6.53 -12.01 4.32
N LEU A 26 -6.16 -12.60 3.18
CA LEU A 26 -4.81 -13.08 2.92
C LEU A 26 -3.78 -11.95 2.92
N LEU A 27 -4.07 -10.82 2.28
CA LEU A 27 -3.19 -9.65 2.29
C LEU A 27 -3.09 -9.04 3.69
N THR A 28 -4.16 -9.03 4.48
CA THR A 28 -4.15 -8.58 5.86
C THR A 28 -3.28 -9.49 6.73
N ALA A 29 -3.41 -10.81 6.59
CA ALA A 29 -2.53 -11.76 7.27
C ALA A 29 -1.06 -11.53 6.92
N LEU A 30 -0.76 -11.31 5.63
CA LEU A 30 0.59 -11.00 5.19
C LEU A 30 1.10 -9.67 5.77
N ALA A 31 0.26 -8.63 5.81
CA ALA A 31 0.59 -7.33 6.40
C ALA A 31 0.88 -7.42 7.91
N LEU A 32 0.16 -8.31 8.63
CA LEU A 32 0.42 -8.62 10.04
C LEU A 32 1.73 -9.41 10.21
N MET A 33 1.98 -10.39 9.36
CA MET A 33 3.11 -11.31 9.50
C MET A 33 4.46 -10.66 9.17
N ILE A 34 4.52 -9.77 8.19
CA ILE A 34 5.76 -9.12 7.76
C ILE A 34 6.50 -8.44 8.94
N PRO A 35 5.90 -7.55 9.74
CA PRO A 35 6.59 -6.95 10.87
C PRO A 35 6.93 -7.95 11.98
N ILE A 36 6.20 -9.05 12.09
CA ILE A 36 6.46 -10.09 13.10
C ILE A 36 7.69 -10.91 12.73
N PHE A 37 7.76 -11.40 11.50
CA PHE A 37 8.82 -12.32 11.08
C PHE A 37 10.11 -11.63 10.64
N PHE A 38 10.02 -10.40 10.10
CA PHE A 38 11.19 -9.70 9.56
C PHE A 38 11.81 -8.68 10.53
N ARG A 39 11.27 -8.58 11.75
CA ARG A 39 11.88 -7.76 12.79
C ARG A 39 13.32 -8.19 13.04
N GLY A 40 14.25 -7.24 12.90
CA GLY A 40 15.68 -7.50 13.14
C GLY A 40 16.43 -8.25 12.02
N THR A 41 15.74 -8.67 10.93
CA THR A 41 16.38 -9.33 9.79
C THR A 41 16.30 -8.48 8.52
N LEU A 42 15.13 -8.33 7.93
CA LEU A 42 14.89 -7.49 6.75
C LEU A 42 14.34 -6.09 7.14
N GLN A 43 14.82 -5.58 8.26
CA GLN A 43 14.43 -4.30 8.82
C GLN A 43 15.65 -3.38 8.96
N LEU A 44 15.58 -2.22 8.32
CA LEU A 44 16.49 -1.10 8.54
C LEU A 44 15.95 -0.24 9.67
N THR A 45 16.81 0.13 10.63
CA THR A 45 16.47 1.07 11.69
C THR A 45 17.47 2.21 11.66
N LEU A 46 16.99 3.44 11.54
CA LEU A 46 17.81 4.67 11.56
C LEU A 46 17.32 5.60 12.66
N GLY A 47 18.10 5.67 13.75
CA GLY A 47 17.73 6.42 14.94
C GLY A 47 16.50 5.83 15.66
N PRO A 48 15.88 6.62 16.57
CA PRO A 48 14.82 6.11 17.44
C PRO A 48 13.43 6.04 16.78
N TYR A 49 13.22 6.71 15.64
CA TYR A 49 11.87 6.88 15.06
C TYR A 49 11.70 6.27 13.68
N TYR A 50 12.79 6.04 12.91
CA TYR A 50 12.66 5.49 11.56
C TYR A 50 12.99 4.00 11.52
N THR A 51 12.02 3.24 11.05
CA THR A 51 12.17 1.82 10.71
C THR A 51 11.57 1.59 9.34
N ALA A 52 12.21 0.73 8.54
CA ALA A 52 11.73 0.29 7.24
C ALA A 52 11.87 -1.23 7.16
N THR A 53 10.76 -1.94 7.11
CA THR A 53 10.75 -3.39 6.94
C THR A 53 10.46 -3.72 5.47
N LEU A 54 11.39 -4.37 4.79
CA LEU A 54 11.27 -4.70 3.38
C LEU A 54 9.94 -5.39 3.08
N ALA A 55 9.30 -5.00 1.99
CA ALA A 55 8.01 -5.49 1.51
C ALA A 55 6.79 -5.18 2.42
N SER A 56 6.95 -4.36 3.47
CA SER A 56 5.83 -4.04 4.37
C SER A 56 4.69 -3.27 3.70
N HIS A 57 4.98 -2.55 2.61
CA HIS A 57 3.97 -1.82 1.84
C HIS A 57 3.38 -2.64 0.68
N VAL A 58 3.97 -3.80 0.34
CA VAL A 58 3.49 -4.64 -0.76
C VAL A 58 2.03 -5.08 -0.55
N PRO A 59 1.60 -5.57 0.64
CA PRO A 59 0.21 -5.94 0.85
C PRO A 59 -0.78 -4.77 0.69
N PRO A 60 -0.61 -3.59 1.31
CA PRO A 60 -1.50 -2.45 1.09
C PRO A 60 -1.44 -1.92 -0.36
N MET A 61 -0.30 -1.96 -1.04
CA MET A 61 -0.20 -1.58 -2.45
C MET A 61 -0.94 -2.56 -3.38
N LEU A 62 -0.86 -3.87 -3.12
CA LEU A 62 -1.65 -4.87 -3.83
C LEU A 62 -3.16 -4.71 -3.54
N ALA A 63 -3.52 -4.35 -2.31
CA ALA A 63 -4.91 -4.11 -1.92
C ALA A 63 -5.57 -2.98 -2.70
N MET A 64 -4.80 -1.99 -3.21
CA MET A 64 -5.31 -0.95 -4.10
C MET A 64 -6.03 -1.54 -5.31
N THR A 65 -5.53 -2.66 -5.86
CA THR A 65 -6.11 -3.31 -7.04
C THR A 65 -7.44 -4.01 -6.76
N LEU A 66 -7.73 -4.28 -5.49
CA LEU A 66 -8.97 -4.91 -5.05
C LEU A 66 -10.04 -3.90 -4.64
N GLY A 67 -9.64 -2.66 -4.41
CA GLY A 67 -10.54 -1.54 -4.13
C GLY A 67 -10.38 -0.92 -2.73
N PRO A 68 -11.03 0.24 -2.47
CA PRO A 68 -10.80 1.03 -1.26
C PRO A 68 -11.14 0.31 0.04
N GLY A 69 -12.20 -0.49 0.08
CA GLY A 69 -12.58 -1.26 1.27
C GLY A 69 -11.52 -2.28 1.66
N VAL A 70 -10.93 -2.98 0.69
CA VAL A 70 -9.82 -3.91 0.92
C VAL A 70 -8.55 -3.16 1.34
N ALA A 71 -8.28 -1.99 0.72
CA ALA A 71 -7.16 -1.13 1.10
C ALA A 71 -7.24 -0.68 2.57
N VAL A 72 -8.42 -0.28 3.05
CA VAL A 72 -8.67 0.05 4.47
C VAL A 72 -8.38 -1.16 5.36
N MET A 73 -8.96 -2.31 5.04
CA MET A 73 -8.80 -3.53 5.84
C MET A 73 -7.33 -3.94 5.99
N VAL A 74 -6.58 -3.95 4.89
CA VAL A 74 -5.17 -4.34 4.87
C VAL A 74 -4.29 -3.29 5.57
N GLY A 75 -4.57 -2.00 5.39
CA GLY A 75 -3.88 -0.91 6.09
C GLY A 75 -4.08 -0.97 7.61
N LEU A 76 -5.29 -1.25 8.07
CA LEU A 76 -5.57 -1.46 9.49
C LEU A 76 -4.87 -2.73 10.03
N GLY A 77 -4.84 -3.82 9.25
CA GLY A 77 -4.10 -5.01 9.61
C GLY A 77 -2.60 -4.74 9.78
N ALA A 78 -1.99 -4.02 8.85
CA ALA A 78 -0.59 -3.57 8.99
C ALA A 78 -0.39 -2.74 10.28
N THR A 79 -1.30 -1.80 10.57
CA THR A 79 -1.26 -0.98 11.79
C THR A 79 -1.22 -1.83 13.06
N VAL A 80 -2.10 -2.83 13.14
CA VAL A 80 -2.14 -3.77 14.28
C VAL A 80 -0.84 -4.57 14.38
N GLY A 81 -0.33 -5.09 13.25
CA GLY A 81 0.93 -5.84 13.22
C GLY A 81 2.11 -5.02 13.74
N PHE A 82 2.23 -3.77 13.32
CA PHE A 82 3.28 -2.88 13.80
C PHE A 82 3.06 -2.43 15.24
N PHE A 83 1.83 -2.28 15.70
CA PHE A 83 1.54 -2.00 17.11
C PHE A 83 2.07 -3.11 18.03
N LEU A 84 1.80 -4.36 17.67
CA LEU A 84 2.20 -5.52 18.46
C LEU A 84 3.73 -5.76 18.48
N THR A 85 4.43 -5.29 17.44
CA THR A 85 5.86 -5.58 17.27
C THR A 85 6.79 -4.42 17.61
N LEU A 86 6.41 -3.18 17.26
CA LEU A 86 7.28 -2.00 17.32
C LEU A 86 6.65 -0.83 18.10
N GLY A 87 5.45 -1.02 18.62
CA GLY A 87 4.79 -0.07 19.51
C GLY A 87 4.03 1.06 18.82
N PRO A 88 3.49 2.02 19.60
CA PRO A 88 2.45 2.94 19.15
C PRO A 88 2.91 3.95 18.09
N VAL A 89 4.15 4.44 18.14
CA VAL A 89 4.63 5.42 17.15
C VAL A 89 4.75 4.78 15.77
N VAL A 90 5.30 3.56 15.69
CA VAL A 90 5.42 2.85 14.42
C VAL A 90 4.05 2.41 13.91
N ALA A 91 3.13 2.04 14.80
CA ALA A 91 1.74 1.77 14.43
C ALA A 91 1.03 3.00 13.87
N ALA A 92 1.23 4.18 14.46
CA ALA A 92 0.66 5.43 13.94
C ALA A 92 1.22 5.77 12.55
N ARG A 93 2.52 5.51 12.31
CA ARG A 93 3.11 5.60 10.97
C ARG A 93 2.46 4.59 10.02
N ALA A 94 2.32 3.32 10.43
CA ALA A 94 1.68 2.29 9.63
C ALA A 94 0.19 2.59 9.34
N PHE A 95 -0.50 3.35 10.19
CA PHE A 95 -1.87 3.80 9.91
C PHE A 95 -1.96 4.66 8.64
N VAL A 96 -0.87 5.35 8.25
CA VAL A 96 -0.80 6.10 6.99
C VAL A 96 -0.95 5.19 5.76
N HIS A 97 -0.78 3.86 5.92
CA HIS A 97 -1.08 2.89 4.87
C HIS A 97 -2.56 2.94 4.43
N VAL A 98 -3.47 3.31 5.31
CA VAL A 98 -4.89 3.46 4.98
C VAL A 98 -5.12 4.59 3.97
N PRO A 99 -4.80 5.88 4.25
CA PRO A 99 -5.07 6.96 3.32
C PRO A 99 -4.29 6.82 2.00
N PHE A 100 -3.03 6.40 2.00
CA PHE A 100 -2.31 6.27 0.74
C PHE A 100 -2.86 5.12 -0.13
N ALA A 101 -3.24 3.98 0.48
CA ALA A 101 -3.78 2.86 -0.28
C ALA A 101 -5.20 3.14 -0.80
N VAL A 102 -6.02 3.86 -0.03
CA VAL A 102 -7.34 4.33 -0.48
C VAL A 102 -7.20 5.30 -1.66
N LEU A 103 -6.26 6.25 -1.59
CA LEU A 103 -5.98 7.18 -2.69
C LEU A 103 -5.53 6.43 -3.95
N GLY A 104 -4.63 5.46 -3.82
CA GLY A 104 -4.19 4.62 -4.93
C GLY A 104 -5.34 3.80 -5.52
N ALA A 105 -6.17 3.19 -4.68
CA ALA A 105 -7.35 2.45 -5.13
C ALA A 105 -8.37 3.34 -5.86
N TRP A 106 -8.53 4.58 -5.42
CA TRP A 106 -9.37 5.57 -6.09
C TRP A 106 -8.81 5.96 -7.47
N ALA A 107 -7.49 6.17 -7.60
CA ALA A 107 -6.85 6.46 -8.88
C ALA A 107 -7.03 5.29 -9.87
N LEU A 108 -6.85 4.03 -9.41
CA LEU A 108 -7.08 2.84 -10.22
C LEU A 108 -8.52 2.73 -10.71
N ARG A 109 -9.52 3.07 -9.88
CA ARG A 109 -10.93 3.11 -10.29
C ARG A 109 -11.22 4.15 -11.36
N ARG A 110 -10.37 5.18 -11.49
CA ARG A 110 -10.43 6.19 -12.56
C ARG A 110 -9.61 5.80 -13.80
N GLY A 111 -9.13 4.57 -13.87
CA GLY A 111 -8.40 4.05 -15.02
C GLY A 111 -6.90 4.39 -15.03
N TRP A 112 -6.35 4.93 -13.93
CA TRP A 112 -4.91 5.18 -13.86
C TRP A 112 -4.14 3.85 -13.82
N PRO A 113 -2.97 3.75 -14.48
CA PRO A 113 -2.14 2.57 -14.34
C PRO A 113 -1.56 2.50 -12.92
N LEU A 114 -1.27 1.29 -12.44
CA LEU A 114 -0.81 1.09 -11.05
C LEU A 114 0.44 1.89 -10.70
N TRP A 115 1.43 1.98 -11.60
CA TRP A 115 2.63 2.76 -11.35
C TRP A 115 2.33 4.24 -11.07
N ALA A 116 1.37 4.83 -11.80
CA ALA A 116 0.95 6.21 -11.58
C ALA A 116 0.15 6.38 -10.28
N ALA A 117 -0.69 5.40 -9.92
CA ALA A 117 -1.39 5.38 -8.65
C ALA A 117 -0.43 5.28 -7.46
N LEU A 118 0.64 4.49 -7.58
CA LEU A 118 1.71 4.41 -6.58
C LEU A 118 2.46 5.74 -6.44
N LEU A 119 2.82 6.38 -7.55
CA LEU A 119 3.47 7.70 -7.51
C LEU A 119 2.56 8.79 -6.93
N LEU A 120 1.25 8.76 -7.22
CA LEU A 120 0.28 9.66 -6.60
C LEU A 120 0.17 9.45 -5.08
N ALA A 121 0.25 8.21 -4.63
CA ALA A 121 0.15 7.85 -3.22
C ALA A 121 1.43 8.17 -2.41
N LEU A 122 2.59 8.26 -3.07
CA LEU A 122 3.88 8.49 -2.44
C LEU A 122 3.93 9.74 -1.54
N PRO A 123 3.52 10.94 -1.99
CA PRO A 123 3.58 12.14 -1.14
C PRO A 123 2.67 12.01 0.10
N VAL A 124 1.51 11.38 -0.01
CA VAL A 124 0.63 11.13 1.15
C VAL A 124 1.30 10.20 2.15
N HIS A 125 1.95 9.15 1.66
CA HIS A 125 2.67 8.20 2.51
C HIS A 125 3.86 8.87 3.20
N ALA A 126 4.76 9.48 2.45
CA ALA A 126 5.98 10.09 2.97
C ALA A 126 5.68 11.25 3.94
N ALA A 127 4.81 12.17 3.55
CA ALA A 127 4.44 13.30 4.40
C ALA A 127 3.63 12.86 5.63
N GLY A 128 2.74 11.88 5.49
CA GLY A 128 1.97 11.34 6.60
C GLY A 128 2.85 10.70 7.67
N GLU A 129 3.81 9.85 7.29
CA GLU A 129 4.75 9.27 8.26
C GLU A 129 5.67 10.32 8.87
N GLY A 130 6.16 11.27 8.08
CA GLY A 130 6.95 12.40 8.59
C GLY A 130 6.18 13.23 9.61
N LEU A 131 4.89 13.50 9.35
CA LEU A 131 4.00 14.22 10.28
C LEU A 131 3.84 13.45 11.60
N VAL A 132 3.59 12.15 11.54
CA VAL A 132 3.49 11.32 12.75
C VAL A 132 4.78 11.41 13.58
N VAL A 133 5.94 11.33 12.95
CA VAL A 133 7.21 11.42 13.67
C VAL A 133 7.46 12.83 14.19
N TRP A 134 7.06 13.86 13.47
CA TRP A 134 7.13 15.23 13.97
C TRP A 134 6.31 15.41 15.25
N LEU A 135 5.07 14.92 15.26
CA LEU A 135 4.19 14.97 16.43
C LEU A 135 4.73 14.16 17.62
N ALA A 136 5.39 13.03 17.34
CA ALA A 136 5.94 12.16 18.39
C ALA A 136 7.29 12.65 18.96
N SER A 137 8.14 13.27 18.12
CA SER A 137 9.51 13.66 18.48
C SER A 137 9.70 15.15 18.78
N GLY A 138 8.79 15.99 18.28
CA GLY A 138 8.90 17.45 18.33
C GLY A 138 10.02 18.03 17.45
N THR A 139 10.71 17.21 16.64
CA THR A 139 11.88 17.65 15.87
C THR A 139 11.67 17.54 14.36
N ALA A 140 11.89 18.64 13.64
CA ALA A 140 11.76 18.68 12.19
C ALA A 140 12.77 17.74 11.47
N ILE A 141 13.98 17.58 12.02
CA ILE A 141 14.99 16.72 11.40
C ILE A 141 14.55 15.25 11.37
N GLN A 142 13.94 14.74 12.44
CA GLN A 142 13.44 13.36 12.48
C GLN A 142 12.26 13.18 11.51
N ALA A 143 11.39 14.19 11.40
CA ALA A 143 10.29 14.19 10.43
C ALA A 143 10.79 14.12 8.99
N TRP A 144 11.78 14.93 8.62
CA TRP A 144 12.36 14.93 7.27
C TRP A 144 13.11 13.64 6.95
N LEU A 145 13.90 13.11 7.91
CA LEU A 145 14.57 11.82 7.75
C LEU A 145 13.56 10.70 7.53
N THR A 146 12.46 10.70 8.29
CA THR A 146 11.39 9.72 8.13
C THR A 146 10.70 9.89 6.78
N ALA A 147 10.29 11.08 6.41
CA ALA A 147 9.62 11.33 5.13
C ALA A 147 10.50 10.92 3.93
N GLY A 148 11.78 11.30 3.94
CA GLY A 148 12.74 10.91 2.89
C GLY A 148 12.97 9.40 2.82
N GLY A 149 13.19 8.77 3.97
CA GLY A 149 13.35 7.32 4.07
C GLY A 149 12.10 6.57 3.60
N THR A 150 10.91 7.02 4.02
CA THR A 150 9.63 6.47 3.59
C THR A 150 9.42 6.63 2.08
N ALA A 151 9.82 7.76 1.50
CA ALA A 151 9.73 7.96 0.04
C ALA A 151 10.59 6.92 -0.71
N VAL A 152 11.83 6.71 -0.31
CA VAL A 152 12.72 5.69 -0.90
C VAL A 152 12.14 4.28 -0.72
N HIS A 153 11.70 3.96 0.50
CA HIS A 153 11.11 2.67 0.82
C HIS A 153 9.81 2.41 0.03
N HIS A 154 8.96 3.42 -0.13
CA HIS A 154 7.76 3.32 -0.97
C HIS A 154 8.09 3.00 -2.42
N LEU A 155 9.13 3.59 -3.00
CA LEU A 155 9.56 3.31 -4.36
C LEU A 155 10.09 1.87 -4.50
N ILE A 156 10.88 1.38 -3.53
CA ILE A 156 11.39 0.01 -3.51
C ILE A 156 10.21 -0.99 -3.44
N ASP A 157 9.31 -0.82 -2.47
CA ASP A 157 8.17 -1.70 -2.30
C ASP A 157 7.15 -1.56 -3.45
N GLY A 158 7.06 -0.39 -4.07
CA GLY A 158 6.30 -0.17 -5.30
C GLY A 158 6.85 -0.98 -6.48
N ALA A 159 8.17 -0.99 -6.66
CA ALA A 159 8.82 -1.82 -7.68
C ALA A 159 8.60 -3.32 -7.41
N LEU A 160 8.71 -3.76 -6.14
CA LEU A 160 8.38 -5.13 -5.72
C LEU A 160 6.92 -5.48 -6.02
N THR A 161 5.99 -4.57 -5.72
CA THR A 161 4.56 -4.75 -6.00
C THR A 161 4.30 -4.95 -7.50
N LEU A 162 4.92 -4.13 -8.35
CA LEU A 162 4.83 -4.28 -9.81
C LEU A 162 5.43 -5.60 -10.29
N ALA A 163 6.55 -6.04 -9.71
CA ALA A 163 7.16 -7.33 -10.04
C ALA A 163 6.27 -8.50 -9.62
N VAL A 164 5.72 -8.48 -8.40
CA VAL A 164 4.77 -9.49 -7.91
C VAL A 164 3.55 -9.59 -8.82
N LEU A 165 2.96 -8.46 -9.21
CA LEU A 165 1.82 -8.47 -10.12
C LEU A 165 2.16 -9.05 -11.50
N ARG A 166 3.35 -8.76 -12.04
CA ARG A 166 3.80 -9.36 -13.30
C ARG A 166 3.93 -10.87 -13.19
N LEU A 167 4.48 -11.37 -12.08
CA LEU A 167 4.60 -12.80 -11.82
C LEU A 167 3.23 -13.48 -11.68
N LEU A 168 2.31 -12.89 -10.91
CA LEU A 168 0.95 -13.40 -10.77
C LEU A 168 0.23 -13.48 -12.12
N ARG A 169 0.36 -12.45 -12.95
CA ARG A 169 -0.22 -12.45 -14.31
C ARG A 169 0.36 -13.56 -15.19
N ARG A 170 1.68 -13.78 -15.14
CA ARG A 170 2.34 -14.88 -15.88
C ARG A 170 1.87 -16.26 -15.40
N ALA A 171 1.55 -16.40 -14.11
CA ALA A 171 0.93 -17.58 -13.53
C ALA A 171 -0.57 -17.72 -13.80
N GLY A 172 -1.16 -16.85 -14.63
CA GLY A 172 -2.62 -16.87 -14.93
C GLY A 172 -3.51 -16.26 -13.84
N ILE A 173 -2.92 -15.71 -12.77
CA ILE A 173 -3.66 -15.12 -11.65
C ILE A 173 -3.88 -13.63 -11.96
N ARG A 174 -5.14 -13.25 -12.18
CA ARG A 174 -5.52 -11.84 -12.41
C ARG A 174 -6.17 -11.27 -11.15
N LEU A 175 -5.61 -10.21 -10.60
CA LEU A 175 -6.27 -9.39 -9.59
C LEU A 175 -7.23 -8.43 -10.32
N ALA A 176 -8.42 -8.20 -9.75
CA ALA A 176 -9.41 -7.29 -10.33
C ALA A 176 -8.81 -5.86 -10.42
N GLY A 177 -9.18 -5.10 -11.45
CA GLY A 177 -8.74 -3.70 -11.60
C GLY A 177 -7.40 -3.49 -12.30
N THR A 178 -6.72 -4.53 -12.76
CA THR A 178 -5.50 -4.41 -13.55
C THR A 178 -5.81 -4.67 -15.03
N SER A 179 -6.34 -3.67 -15.74
CA SER A 179 -6.34 -3.67 -17.21
C SER A 179 -4.89 -3.66 -17.70
N SER A 180 -4.66 -4.38 -18.79
CA SER A 180 -3.39 -4.57 -19.53
C SER A 180 -2.54 -3.33 -19.62
#